data_7b87ffb3d48c66374c68e4cf60aea010
#
_entry.id   7b87ffb3d48c66374c68e4cf60aea010
#
_cell.length_a   1.000
_cell.length_b   1.000
_cell.length_c   1.000
_cell.angle_alpha   90.00
_cell.angle_beta   90.00
_cell.angle_gamma   90.00
#
_symmetry.space_group_name_H-M   'P 1'
#
loop_
_entity.id
_entity.type
_entity.pdbx_description
1 polymer ?
#
loop_
_entity_poly.entity_id
_entity_poly.type
_entity_poly.pdbx_seq_one_letter_code
_entity_poly.pdbx_strand_id
1 'polypeptide(L)'
;MSAEGQALIGRLGLAVIRARGWEPTAVGGLTMGADPVAYAIAGASVAQPPTVDAFSVRKEPKDHGTGRQIEGNFAPGASVVVVEDVLTSGGSALRAVEAVRRARGVVLGVLVVVDREQGGAQRLLEAGIEVVSLTTTTELGLGDHPVGA
;
A
#
# COMPACT_ATOMS: atom_id res chain seq x y z
N MET A 1 0.11 2.37 16.20
CA MET A 1 -0.75 3.43 15.58
C MET A 1 -1.89 3.73 16.54
N SER A 2 -2.21 5.00 16.77
CA SER A 2 -3.38 5.36 17.60
C SER A 2 -4.69 5.09 16.85
N ALA A 3 -5.81 4.95 17.57
CA ALA A 3 -7.12 4.75 16.95
C ALA A 3 -7.51 5.95 16.05
N GLU A 4 -7.23 7.16 16.50
CA GLU A 4 -7.47 8.37 15.70
C GLU A 4 -6.60 8.41 14.42
N GLY A 5 -5.32 8.08 14.55
CA GLY A 5 -4.40 8.00 13.39
C GLY A 5 -4.83 6.95 12.40
N GLN A 6 -5.29 5.78 12.87
CA GLN A 6 -5.82 4.73 12.00
C GLN A 6 -7.07 5.20 11.25
N ALA A 7 -8.02 5.81 11.95
CA ALA A 7 -9.23 6.34 11.33
C ALA A 7 -8.92 7.43 10.29
N LEU A 8 -7.95 8.31 10.59
CA LEU A 8 -7.52 9.37 9.66
C LEU A 8 -6.88 8.80 8.41
N ILE A 9 -5.91 7.89 8.56
CA ILE A 9 -5.21 7.23 7.43
C ILE A 9 -6.22 6.47 6.56
N GLY A 10 -7.16 5.76 7.17
CA GLY A 10 -8.18 5.04 6.43
C GLY A 10 -9.04 5.97 5.54
N ARG A 11 -9.54 7.07 6.11
CA ARG A 11 -10.34 8.05 5.36
C ARG A 11 -9.53 8.76 4.28
N LEU A 12 -8.33 9.23 4.60
CA LEU A 12 -7.48 9.94 3.64
C LEU A 12 -7.02 9.01 2.51
N GLY A 13 -6.58 7.79 2.85
CA GLY A 13 -6.16 6.80 1.87
C GLY A 13 -7.29 6.45 0.90
N LEU A 14 -8.50 6.21 1.41
CA LEU A 14 -9.66 5.94 0.58
C LEU A 14 -10.01 7.13 -0.33
N ALA A 15 -9.97 8.35 0.21
CA ALA A 15 -10.26 9.57 -0.55
C ALA A 15 -9.25 9.77 -1.70
N VAL A 16 -7.97 9.56 -1.44
CA VAL A 16 -6.91 9.68 -2.44
C VAL A 16 -7.03 8.61 -3.53
N ILE A 17 -7.29 7.35 -3.17
CA ILE A 17 -7.55 6.26 -4.12
C ILE A 17 -8.66 6.66 -5.09
N ARG A 18 -9.77 7.17 -4.58
CA ARG A 18 -10.91 7.59 -5.39
C ARG A 18 -10.63 8.83 -6.24
N ALA A 19 -9.93 9.81 -5.70
CA ALA A 19 -9.53 11.02 -6.43
C ALA A 19 -8.61 10.71 -7.62
N ARG A 20 -7.86 9.60 -7.57
CA ARG A 20 -7.06 9.10 -8.70
C ARG A 20 -7.88 8.34 -9.74
N GLY A 21 -9.16 8.13 -9.50
CA GLY A 21 -10.00 7.30 -10.36
C GLY A 21 -9.70 5.80 -10.25
N TRP A 22 -9.00 5.38 -9.21
CA TRP A 22 -8.74 3.97 -8.96
C TRP A 22 -9.95 3.31 -8.31
N GLU A 23 -10.37 2.19 -8.84
CA GLU A 23 -11.49 1.39 -8.36
C GLU A 23 -11.02 -0.01 -7.94
N PRO A 24 -10.24 -0.13 -6.87
CA PRO A 24 -9.77 -1.43 -6.42
C PRO A 24 -10.88 -2.23 -5.76
N THR A 25 -10.85 -3.54 -5.92
CA THR A 25 -11.65 -4.47 -5.12
C THR A 25 -10.99 -4.78 -3.78
N ALA A 26 -9.65 -4.62 -3.69
CA ALA A 26 -8.91 -4.81 -2.46
C ALA A 26 -7.66 -3.93 -2.40
N VAL A 27 -7.19 -3.67 -1.18
CA VAL A 27 -5.93 -2.99 -0.88
C VAL A 27 -5.05 -3.86 0.00
N GLY A 28 -3.75 -3.79 -0.16
CA GLY A 28 -2.82 -4.57 0.66
C GLY A 28 -1.37 -4.33 0.28
N GLY A 29 -0.46 -4.86 1.07
CA GLY A 29 0.97 -4.69 0.82
C GLY A 29 1.81 -5.66 1.64
N LEU A 30 3.11 -5.41 1.70
CA LEU A 30 4.04 -6.30 2.37
C LEU A 30 3.86 -6.24 3.90
N THR A 31 3.66 -7.41 4.54
CA THR A 31 3.56 -7.48 6.00
C THR A 31 4.87 -7.00 6.66
N MET A 32 4.82 -6.35 7.83
CA MET A 32 3.67 -5.95 8.64
C MET A 32 3.32 -4.48 8.46
N GLY A 33 4.20 -3.66 7.88
CA GLY A 33 4.03 -2.21 7.78
C GLY A 33 2.75 -1.80 7.03
N ALA A 34 2.45 -2.48 5.93
CA ALA A 34 1.28 -2.21 5.12
C ALA A 34 -0.05 -2.64 5.77
N ASP A 35 -0.05 -3.65 6.63
CA ASP A 35 -1.27 -4.26 7.16
C ASP A 35 -2.19 -3.26 7.87
N PRO A 36 -1.70 -2.41 8.82
CA PRO A 36 -2.54 -1.43 9.48
C PRO A 36 -3.16 -0.41 8.51
N VAL A 37 -2.43 -0.04 7.46
CA VAL A 37 -2.90 0.89 6.43
C VAL A 37 -4.02 0.26 5.61
N ALA A 38 -3.83 -0.98 5.16
CA ALA A 38 -4.82 -1.73 4.40
C ALA A 38 -6.12 -1.92 5.18
N TYR A 39 -6.03 -2.34 6.45
CA TYR A 39 -7.20 -2.54 7.31
C TYR A 39 -7.93 -1.22 7.62
N ALA A 40 -7.18 -0.13 7.79
CA ALA A 40 -7.78 1.18 8.01
C ALA A 40 -8.60 1.64 6.79
N ILE A 41 -8.07 1.47 5.57
CA ILE A 41 -8.75 1.82 4.32
C ILE A 41 -9.98 0.93 4.10
N ALA A 42 -9.84 -0.38 4.29
CA ALA A 42 -10.95 -1.32 4.18
C ALA A 42 -12.08 -0.97 5.17
N GLY A 43 -11.75 -0.72 6.43
CA GLY A 43 -12.71 -0.30 7.44
C GLY A 43 -13.44 1.02 7.08
N ALA A 44 -12.70 2.01 6.60
CA ALA A 44 -13.27 3.29 6.17
C ALA A 44 -14.26 3.13 4.98
N SER A 45 -14.00 2.18 4.09
CA SER A 45 -14.84 1.94 2.92
C SER A 45 -16.25 1.44 3.26
N VAL A 46 -16.43 0.80 4.42
CA VAL A 46 -17.76 0.33 4.87
C VAL A 46 -18.74 1.48 5.02
N ALA A 47 -18.28 2.62 5.55
CA ALA A 47 -19.10 3.83 5.69
C ALA A 47 -19.21 4.64 4.40
N GLN A 48 -18.41 4.32 3.40
CA GLN A 48 -18.33 5.03 2.12
C GLN A 48 -18.23 4.02 0.96
N PRO A 49 -19.32 3.36 0.57
CA PRO A 49 -19.30 2.40 -0.55
C PRO A 49 -18.81 3.01 -1.87
N PRO A 50 -18.29 2.16 -2.80
CA PRO A 50 -18.18 0.71 -2.72
C PRO A 50 -17.13 0.27 -1.70
N THR A 51 -17.36 -0.89 -1.06
CA THR A 51 -16.41 -1.48 -0.10
C THR A 51 -15.16 -1.99 -0.80
N VAL A 52 -14.05 -1.88 -0.10
CA VAL A 52 -12.74 -2.37 -0.53
C VAL A 52 -12.24 -3.35 0.51
N ASP A 53 -11.89 -4.55 0.10
CA ASP A 53 -11.36 -5.57 0.99
C ASP A 53 -9.85 -5.36 1.29
N ALA A 54 -9.31 -6.13 2.22
CA ALA A 54 -7.89 -6.08 2.54
C ALA A 54 -7.22 -7.44 2.32
N PHE A 55 -5.96 -7.40 1.89
CA PHE A 55 -5.07 -8.54 1.80
C PHE A 55 -3.69 -8.21 2.37
N SER A 56 -2.89 -9.24 2.66
CA SER A 56 -1.51 -9.09 3.09
C SER A 56 -0.58 -9.87 2.18
N VAL A 57 0.60 -9.33 1.91
CA VAL A 57 1.65 -10.01 1.16
C VAL A 57 2.74 -10.44 2.13
N ARG A 58 2.99 -11.74 2.24
CA ARG A 58 4.07 -12.30 3.07
C ARG A 58 5.43 -11.99 2.47
N LYS A 59 6.43 -11.77 3.32
CA LYS A 59 7.82 -11.58 2.88
C LYS A 59 8.35 -12.79 2.12
N GLU A 60 7.97 -13.98 2.59
CA GLU A 60 8.33 -15.27 1.96
C GLU A 60 7.06 -16.09 1.71
N PRO A 61 7.00 -16.90 0.65
CA PRO A 61 5.95 -17.87 0.45
C PRO A 61 5.89 -18.87 1.61
N LYS A 62 4.73 -19.49 1.83
CA LYS A 62 4.60 -20.59 2.81
C LYS A 62 5.43 -21.80 2.38
N ASP A 63 6.25 -22.31 3.29
CA ASP A 63 7.07 -23.52 3.06
C ASP A 63 6.21 -24.80 2.91
N HIS A 64 4.99 -24.80 3.46
CA HIS A 64 4.05 -25.93 3.43
C HIS A 64 2.68 -25.50 2.92
N GLY A 65 2.05 -26.34 2.11
CA GLY A 65 0.73 -26.13 1.52
C GLY A 65 0.80 -25.57 0.10
N THR A 66 -0.09 -24.61 -0.24
CA THR A 66 -0.23 -24.09 -1.61
C THR A 66 0.87 -23.11 -2.04
N GLY A 67 1.88 -22.84 -1.20
CA GLY A 67 2.93 -21.85 -1.48
C GLY A 67 2.43 -20.40 -1.65
N ARG A 68 1.22 -20.10 -1.17
CA ARG A 68 0.60 -18.78 -1.33
C ARG A 68 1.38 -17.72 -0.56
N GLN A 69 1.68 -16.65 -1.26
CA GLN A 69 2.33 -15.46 -0.69
C GLN A 69 1.31 -14.39 -0.28
N ILE A 70 0.08 -14.45 -0.80
CA ILE A 70 -1.00 -13.51 -0.49
C ILE A 70 -2.03 -14.18 0.42
N GLU A 71 -2.36 -13.49 1.51
CA GLU A 71 -3.37 -13.88 2.51
C GLU A 71 -4.50 -12.83 2.55
N GLY A 72 -5.70 -13.26 2.92
CA GLY A 72 -6.88 -12.38 3.02
C GLY A 72 -7.76 -12.41 1.77
N ASN A 73 -8.55 -11.37 1.58
CA ASN A 73 -9.52 -11.29 0.48
C ASN A 73 -8.83 -10.83 -0.82
N PHE A 74 -8.29 -11.80 -1.51
CA PHE A 74 -7.65 -11.63 -2.81
C PHE A 74 -8.01 -12.79 -3.73
N ALA A 75 -8.38 -12.48 -4.97
CA ALA A 75 -8.62 -13.47 -6.01
C ALA A 75 -7.85 -13.13 -7.30
N PRO A 76 -7.47 -14.11 -8.11
CA PRO A 76 -6.93 -13.86 -9.44
C PRO A 76 -7.88 -12.97 -10.26
N GLY A 77 -7.33 -11.95 -10.92
CA GLY A 77 -8.10 -10.95 -11.65
C GLY A 77 -8.55 -9.74 -10.81
N ALA A 78 -8.35 -9.76 -9.49
CA ALA A 78 -8.68 -8.63 -8.65
C ALA A 78 -7.88 -7.38 -9.05
N SER A 79 -8.56 -6.25 -9.16
CA SER A 79 -7.93 -4.93 -9.27
C SER A 79 -7.57 -4.44 -7.88
N VAL A 80 -6.31 -4.10 -7.64
CA VAL A 80 -5.84 -3.75 -6.31
C VAL A 80 -4.99 -2.48 -6.31
N VAL A 81 -4.98 -1.80 -5.17
CA VAL A 81 -3.97 -0.80 -4.84
C VAL A 81 -3.02 -1.39 -3.81
N VAL A 82 -1.73 -1.37 -4.12
CA VAL A 82 -0.70 -1.73 -3.14
C VAL A 82 -0.52 -0.57 -2.18
N VAL A 83 -0.44 -0.85 -0.88
CA VAL A 83 -0.23 0.17 0.15
C VAL A 83 1.10 -0.02 0.86
N GLU A 84 1.70 1.09 1.30
CA GLU A 84 2.95 1.11 2.05
C GLU A 84 2.84 2.15 3.17
N ASP A 85 3.34 1.86 4.36
CA ASP A 85 3.38 2.82 5.46
C ASP A 85 4.44 3.90 5.22
N VAL A 86 5.67 3.50 4.90
CA VAL A 86 6.80 4.40 4.64
C VAL A 86 7.56 3.95 3.40
N LEU A 87 7.65 4.84 2.43
CA LEU A 87 8.43 4.62 1.21
C LEU A 87 9.85 5.19 1.39
N THR A 88 10.85 4.32 1.25
CA THR A 88 12.27 4.69 1.19
C THR A 88 12.81 4.41 -0.22
N SER A 89 13.40 3.24 -0.43
CA SER A 89 13.93 2.81 -1.73
C SER A 89 12.90 2.15 -2.65
N GLY A 90 11.67 1.91 -2.18
CA GLY A 90 10.61 1.24 -2.94
C GLY A 90 10.70 -0.28 -3.02
N GLY A 91 11.68 -0.89 -2.36
CA GLY A 91 11.90 -2.34 -2.45
C GLY A 91 10.73 -3.17 -1.92
N SER A 92 10.12 -2.78 -0.81
CA SER A 92 8.95 -3.47 -0.22
C SER A 92 7.73 -3.37 -1.14
N ALA A 93 7.43 -2.18 -1.62
CA ALA A 93 6.32 -1.95 -2.54
C ALA A 93 6.49 -2.74 -3.84
N LEU A 94 7.69 -2.76 -4.44
CA LEU A 94 7.97 -3.57 -5.63
C LEU A 94 7.73 -5.07 -5.38
N ARG A 95 8.22 -5.60 -4.26
CA ARG A 95 7.97 -7.02 -3.91
C ARG A 95 6.49 -7.34 -3.78
N ALA A 96 5.71 -6.43 -3.18
CA ALA A 96 4.26 -6.59 -3.08
C ALA A 96 3.59 -6.57 -4.48
N VAL A 97 3.97 -5.61 -5.32
CA VAL A 97 3.49 -5.52 -6.72
C VAL A 97 3.80 -6.81 -7.49
N GLU A 98 5.02 -7.30 -7.39
CA GLU A 98 5.42 -8.55 -8.06
C GLU A 98 4.64 -9.77 -7.55
N ALA A 99 4.40 -9.87 -6.24
CA ALA A 99 3.60 -10.94 -5.67
C ALA A 99 2.15 -10.90 -6.19
N VAL A 100 1.54 -9.72 -6.24
CA VAL A 100 0.20 -9.52 -6.80
C VAL A 100 0.15 -9.93 -8.27
N ARG A 101 1.11 -9.49 -9.07
CA ARG A 101 1.18 -9.83 -10.50
C ARG A 101 1.38 -11.33 -10.72
N ARG A 102 2.26 -11.99 -9.95
CA ARG A 102 2.41 -13.47 -9.98
C ARG A 102 1.12 -14.20 -9.63
N ALA A 103 0.33 -13.64 -8.72
CA ALA A 103 -0.98 -14.17 -8.37
C ALA A 103 -2.11 -13.74 -9.34
N ARG A 104 -1.75 -13.15 -10.48
CA ARG A 104 -2.67 -12.69 -11.54
C ARG A 104 -3.60 -11.56 -11.12
N GLY A 105 -3.21 -10.76 -10.13
CA GLY A 105 -3.89 -9.51 -9.80
C GLY A 105 -3.47 -8.36 -10.72
N VAL A 106 -4.32 -7.35 -10.81
CA VAL A 106 -4.08 -6.12 -11.57
C VAL A 106 -3.75 -5.00 -10.57
N VAL A 107 -2.52 -4.48 -10.62
CA VAL A 107 -2.09 -3.37 -9.77
C VAL A 107 -2.46 -2.06 -10.44
N LEU A 108 -3.33 -1.27 -9.80
CA LEU A 108 -3.76 0.06 -10.27
C LEU A 108 -2.70 1.12 -9.93
N GLY A 109 -2.04 0.98 -8.81
CA GLY A 109 -0.97 1.85 -8.35
C GLY A 109 -0.55 1.54 -6.92
N VAL A 110 0.32 2.39 -6.37
CA VAL A 110 0.82 2.31 -4.99
C VAL A 110 0.40 3.54 -4.23
N LEU A 111 -0.23 3.36 -3.07
CA LEU A 111 -0.53 4.40 -2.09
C LEU A 111 0.46 4.30 -0.94
N VAL A 112 1.11 5.40 -0.62
CA VAL A 112 2.09 5.51 0.46
C VAL A 112 1.58 6.47 1.53
N VAL A 113 1.75 6.15 2.81
CA VAL A 113 1.41 7.11 3.87
C VAL A 113 2.46 8.20 3.94
N VAL A 114 3.73 7.85 4.07
CA VAL A 114 4.84 8.81 4.10
C VAL A 114 5.90 8.46 3.06
N ASP A 115 6.13 9.34 2.11
CA ASP A 115 7.29 9.23 1.22
C ASP A 115 8.49 9.96 1.86
N ARG A 116 9.57 9.22 2.09
CA ARG A 116 10.83 9.77 2.65
C ARG A 116 11.69 10.47 1.60
N GLU A 117 11.23 10.57 0.35
CA GLU A 117 11.92 11.24 -0.75
C GLU A 117 13.33 10.68 -1.01
N GLN A 118 13.51 9.36 -0.79
CA GLN A 118 14.77 8.63 -0.96
C GLN A 118 14.84 7.85 -2.29
N GLY A 119 14.13 8.33 -3.30
CA GLY A 119 14.15 7.74 -4.64
C GLY A 119 13.17 6.60 -4.88
N GLY A 120 12.41 6.17 -3.87
CA GLY A 120 11.46 5.06 -4.00
C GLY A 120 10.34 5.33 -5.00
N ALA A 121 9.76 6.53 -4.97
CA ALA A 121 8.71 6.93 -5.91
C ALA A 121 9.20 6.93 -7.36
N GLN A 122 10.40 7.47 -7.60
CA GLN A 122 11.01 7.47 -8.92
C GLN A 122 11.26 6.05 -9.42
N ARG A 123 11.77 5.17 -8.58
CA ARG A 123 12.01 3.76 -8.92
C ARG A 123 10.73 3.01 -9.29
N LEU A 124 9.63 3.25 -8.58
CA LEU A 124 8.32 2.66 -8.89
C LEU A 124 7.79 3.19 -10.22
N LEU A 125 7.93 4.50 -10.46
CA LEU A 125 7.51 5.13 -11.71
C LEU A 125 8.30 4.57 -12.91
N GLU A 126 9.61 4.37 -12.79
CA GLU A 126 10.46 3.74 -13.80
C GLU A 126 10.04 2.28 -14.09
N ALA A 127 9.47 1.60 -13.09
CA ALA A 127 8.87 0.27 -13.26
C ALA A 127 7.45 0.31 -13.84
N GLY A 128 6.96 1.48 -14.27
CA GLY A 128 5.63 1.66 -14.84
C GLY A 128 4.50 1.60 -13.79
N ILE A 129 4.80 1.95 -12.54
CA ILE A 129 3.85 1.90 -11.43
C ILE A 129 3.57 3.32 -10.96
N GLU A 130 2.30 3.73 -11.03
CA GLU A 130 1.86 5.02 -10.50
C GLU A 130 1.90 5.02 -8.98
N VAL A 131 2.42 6.10 -8.39
CA VAL A 131 2.57 6.25 -6.94
C VAL A 131 1.89 7.54 -6.48
N VAL A 132 1.23 7.47 -5.34
CA VAL A 132 0.71 8.63 -4.63
C VAL A 132 1.02 8.50 -3.15
N SER A 133 1.44 9.58 -2.51
CA SER A 133 1.67 9.66 -1.07
C SER A 133 0.64 10.54 -0.39
N LEU A 134 0.30 10.23 0.86
CA LEU A 134 -0.53 11.11 1.68
C LEU A 134 0.27 12.31 2.16
N THR A 135 1.56 12.13 2.42
CA THR A 135 2.50 13.20 2.79
C THR A 135 3.94 12.81 2.48
N THR A 136 4.83 13.77 2.52
CA THR A 136 6.27 13.60 2.34
C THR A 136 7.04 14.08 3.56
N THR A 137 8.32 13.71 3.67
CA THR A 137 9.20 14.24 4.74
C THR A 137 9.38 15.75 4.64
N THR A 138 9.42 16.31 3.43
CA THR A 138 9.46 17.75 3.21
C THR A 138 8.20 18.44 3.73
N GLU A 139 7.02 17.94 3.40
CA GLU A 139 5.73 18.47 3.90
C GLU A 139 5.60 18.41 5.42
N LEU A 140 6.19 17.39 6.05
CA LEU A 140 6.22 17.25 7.50
C LEU A 140 7.30 18.12 8.18
N GLY A 141 8.11 18.86 7.42
CA GLY A 141 9.20 19.66 7.95
C GLY A 141 10.40 18.82 8.45
N LEU A 142 10.52 17.57 7.99
CA LEU A 142 11.56 16.61 8.38
C LEU A 142 12.65 16.44 7.31
N GLY A 143 12.61 17.23 6.24
CA GLY A 143 13.42 17.05 5.04
C GLY A 143 14.94 17.20 5.19
N ASP A 144 15.45 17.79 6.26
CA ASP A 144 16.87 18.14 6.42
C ASP A 144 17.53 17.60 7.70
N HIS A 145 16.95 16.62 8.36
CA HIS A 145 17.68 15.96 9.44
C HIS A 145 18.46 14.77 8.87
N PRO A 146 19.81 14.87 8.80
CA PRO A 146 20.63 13.70 8.57
C PRO A 146 20.25 12.71 9.67
N VAL A 147 19.83 11.51 9.26
CA VAL A 147 19.60 10.41 10.21
C VAL A 147 20.89 10.27 11.00
N GLY A 148 20.81 10.59 12.28
CA GLY A 148 21.95 10.78 13.15
C GLY A 148 22.97 9.69 13.07
N ALA A 149 24.16 10.13 13.21
CA ALA A 149 25.31 9.30 13.50
C ALA A 149 25.08 8.41 14.73
#